data_2fb238198c9ab4dc7a753a02a6861809
#
_entry.id   2fb238198c9ab4dc7a753a02a6861809
#
_cell.length_a   1.000
_cell.length_b   1.000
_cell.length_c   1.000
_cell.angle_alpha   90.00
_cell.angle_beta   90.00
_cell.angle_gamma   90.00
#
_symmetry.space_group_name_H-M   'P 1'
#
loop_
_entity.id
_entity.type
_entity.pdbx_description
1 polymer ?
#
loop_
_entity_poly.entity_id
_entity_poly.type
_entity_poly.pdbx_seq_one_letter_code
_entity_poly.pdbx_strand_id
1 'polypeptide(L)'
;SGGKEFQFTCAMWRIHPRTREFQIVCEGTSNPYGIAWDSECSAIVEACHWAKDHLFHFVETGYYQRQAGAYPPFTIKIGSITDHGHQKTAYCGIAYFDSDAYPEKYRERIYVGNIHGGCINVDRLYRDGATYLAKAEPDFLSANDVWFMPVSQKVGPDGCLYILDWYDRYHCAQDAARDPEPPLRRLIWIGR
;
A
#
# COMPACT_ATOMS: atom_id res chain seq x y z
N SER A 1 34.21 5.40 10.38
CA SER A 1 33.05 4.59 10.70
C SER A 1 32.78 3.64 9.55
N GLY A 2 33.18 2.38 9.66
CA GLY A 2 32.93 1.34 8.66
C GLY A 2 31.45 0.95 8.63
N GLY A 3 30.66 1.69 7.89
CA GLY A 3 29.26 1.35 7.65
C GLY A 3 29.16 0.11 6.79
N LYS A 4 28.29 -0.82 7.17
CA LYS A 4 27.89 -1.90 6.26
C LYS A 4 27.14 -1.29 5.08
N GLU A 5 27.52 -1.68 3.87
CA GLU A 5 26.78 -1.34 2.66
C GLU A 5 25.73 -2.42 2.40
N PHE A 6 24.52 -1.99 2.08
CA PHE A 6 23.42 -2.88 1.74
C PHE A 6 23.00 -2.62 0.29
N GLN A 7 22.86 -3.67 -0.50
CA GLN A 7 22.38 -3.60 -1.88
C GLN A 7 21.08 -4.38 -1.99
N PHE A 8 20.01 -3.70 -2.39
CA PHE A 8 18.69 -4.31 -2.62
C PHE A 8 17.91 -3.52 -3.66
N THR A 9 16.97 -4.16 -4.34
CA THR A 9 16.11 -3.48 -5.33
C THR A 9 14.89 -2.88 -4.66
N CYS A 10 14.11 -3.71 -3.95
CA CYS A 10 13.00 -3.30 -3.10
C CYS A 10 13.10 -4.08 -1.81
N ALA A 11 12.86 -3.44 -0.69
CA ALA A 11 12.94 -4.07 0.61
C ALA A 11 12.08 -3.34 1.64
N MET A 12 11.62 -4.08 2.62
CA MET A 12 11.19 -3.52 3.89
C MET A 12 12.40 -3.44 4.82
N TRP A 13 12.61 -2.30 5.42
CA TRP A 13 13.72 -2.07 6.33
C TRP A 13 13.28 -1.27 7.55
N ARG A 14 14.05 -1.38 8.61
CA ARG A 14 13.83 -0.63 9.85
C ARG A 14 15.11 0.07 10.30
N ILE A 15 14.95 1.23 10.90
CA ILE A 15 16.01 1.99 11.53
C ILE A 15 15.63 2.21 13.00
N HIS A 16 16.55 1.87 13.89
CA HIS A 16 16.37 2.20 15.29
C HIS A 16 16.65 3.70 15.50
N PRO A 17 15.69 4.49 16.04
CA PRO A 17 15.80 5.97 16.02
C PRO A 17 16.93 6.54 16.88
N ARG A 18 17.35 5.83 17.92
CA ARG A 18 18.44 6.27 18.81
C ARG A 18 19.80 5.75 18.39
N THR A 19 19.92 4.45 18.13
CA THR A 19 21.21 3.83 17.75
C THR A 19 21.56 4.02 16.30
N ARG A 20 20.56 4.35 15.45
CA ARG A 20 20.68 4.45 13.99
C ARG A 20 21.08 3.12 13.33
N GLU A 21 20.85 2.02 14.02
CA GLU A 21 21.04 0.70 13.46
C GLU A 21 20.03 0.47 12.35
N PHE A 22 20.54 0.13 11.17
CA PHE A 22 19.75 -0.19 9.99
C PHE A 22 19.66 -1.71 9.81
N GLN A 23 18.50 -2.21 9.50
CA GLN A 23 18.25 -3.63 9.25
C GLN A 23 17.27 -3.81 8.10
N ILE A 24 17.62 -4.65 7.13
CA ILE A 24 16.69 -5.16 6.12
C ILE A 24 15.85 -6.25 6.79
N VAL A 25 14.53 -6.12 6.71
CA VAL A 25 13.57 -7.07 7.27
C VAL A 25 13.26 -8.17 6.25
N CYS A 26 12.92 -7.79 5.05
CA CYS A 26 12.66 -8.69 3.92
C CYS A 26 12.86 -7.97 2.60
N GLU A 27 12.91 -8.71 1.50
CA GLU A 27 13.21 -8.17 0.18
C GLU A 27 12.18 -8.59 -0.86
N GLY A 28 12.00 -7.76 -1.87
CA GLY A 28 11.15 -8.03 -3.01
C GLY A 28 9.96 -7.11 -3.13
N THR A 29 8.92 -7.56 -3.77
CA THR A 29 7.80 -6.80 -4.31
C THR A 29 8.19 -5.89 -5.48
N SER A 30 7.30 -5.02 -5.91
CA SER A 30 7.55 -4.08 -7.00
C SER A 30 6.96 -2.72 -6.63
N ASN A 31 7.82 -1.72 -6.52
CA ASN A 31 7.44 -0.38 -6.11
C ASN A 31 6.51 -0.37 -4.87
N PRO A 32 6.92 -0.95 -3.75
CA PRO A 32 6.11 -0.90 -2.54
C PRO A 32 5.91 0.55 -2.12
N TYR A 33 4.65 0.96 -1.98
CA TYR A 33 4.33 2.35 -1.67
C TYR A 33 3.85 2.53 -0.23
N GLY A 34 3.12 1.57 0.30
CA GLY A 34 2.56 1.65 1.64
C GLY A 34 2.65 0.37 2.45
N ILE A 35 2.62 0.53 3.75
CA ILE A 35 2.59 -0.54 4.73
C ILE A 35 1.49 -0.27 5.76
N ALA A 36 0.74 -1.32 6.09
CA ALA A 36 -0.23 -1.31 7.18
C ALA A 36 0.03 -2.50 8.11
N TRP A 37 -0.46 -2.39 9.33
CA TRP A 37 -0.39 -3.43 10.35
C TRP A 37 -1.82 -3.81 10.71
N ASP A 38 -2.13 -5.10 10.67
CA ASP A 38 -3.42 -5.58 11.14
C ASP A 38 -3.50 -5.63 12.67
N SER A 39 -4.63 -6.07 13.21
CA SER A 39 -4.84 -6.18 14.67
C SER A 39 -3.90 -7.18 15.36
N GLU A 40 -3.30 -8.10 14.62
CA GLU A 40 -2.33 -9.08 15.11
C GLU A 40 -0.88 -8.62 14.89
N CYS A 41 -0.67 -7.38 14.46
CA CYS A 41 0.62 -6.80 14.12
C CYS A 41 1.31 -7.49 12.94
N SER A 42 0.55 -8.11 12.03
CA SER A 42 1.07 -8.60 10.76
C SER A 42 1.26 -7.46 9.78
N ALA A 43 2.42 -7.40 9.14
CA ALA A 43 2.72 -6.35 8.17
C ALA A 43 2.15 -6.71 6.80
N ILE A 44 1.27 -5.87 6.28
CA ILE A 44 0.72 -5.97 4.94
C ILE A 44 1.27 -4.80 4.11
N VAL A 45 1.83 -5.13 2.96
CA VAL A 45 2.44 -4.15 2.06
C VAL A 45 1.75 -4.20 0.71
N GLU A 46 1.52 -3.04 0.14
CA GLU A 46 0.95 -2.90 -1.18
C GLU A 46 2.05 -2.70 -2.23
N ALA A 47 1.86 -3.32 -3.40
CA ALA A 47 2.67 -3.13 -4.59
C ALA A 47 1.94 -2.24 -5.60
N CYS A 48 2.54 -1.11 -5.92
CA CYS A 48 1.89 0.00 -6.62
C CYS A 48 1.22 -0.37 -7.96
N HIS A 49 1.85 -1.17 -8.81
CA HIS A 49 1.38 -1.26 -10.21
C HIS A 49 1.04 -2.66 -10.71
N TRP A 50 0.85 -3.61 -9.83
CA TRP A 50 0.38 -4.92 -10.24
C TRP A 50 -1.11 -5.08 -10.05
N ALA A 51 -1.83 -5.34 -11.14
CA ALA A 51 -3.27 -5.44 -11.11
C ALA A 51 -3.79 -6.55 -10.21
N LYS A 52 -3.05 -7.67 -10.08
CA LYS A 52 -3.46 -8.83 -9.29
C LYS A 52 -2.64 -9.02 -8.02
N ASP A 53 -1.35 -8.85 -8.10
CA ASP A 53 -0.42 -9.17 -7.00
C ASP A 53 -0.12 -7.92 -6.19
N HIS A 54 -1.15 -7.29 -5.63
CA HIS A 54 -1.03 -5.98 -5.04
C HIS A 54 -0.85 -5.97 -3.51
N LEU A 55 -1.13 -7.08 -2.81
CA LEU A 55 -0.91 -7.19 -1.37
C LEU A 55 0.02 -8.35 -1.02
N PHE A 56 0.90 -8.10 -0.08
CA PHE A 56 1.87 -9.06 0.42
C PHE A 56 1.87 -9.06 1.94
N HIS A 57 1.80 -10.25 2.54
CA HIS A 57 2.02 -10.43 3.97
C HIS A 57 3.52 -10.58 4.23
N PHE A 58 4.14 -9.57 4.84
CA PHE A 58 5.58 -9.54 5.07
C PHE A 58 5.98 -10.27 6.34
N VAL A 59 6.98 -11.13 6.20
CA VAL A 59 7.65 -11.84 7.30
C VAL A 59 9.14 -11.59 7.26
N GLU A 60 9.81 -11.64 8.40
CA GLU A 60 11.25 -11.45 8.47
C GLU A 60 11.98 -12.48 7.59
N THR A 61 13.06 -12.04 6.94
CA THR A 61 13.88 -12.83 6.01
C THR A 61 13.17 -13.36 4.76
N GLY A 62 11.93 -12.92 4.50
CA GLY A 62 11.18 -13.32 3.32
C GLY A 62 11.77 -12.72 2.03
N TYR A 63 11.67 -13.49 0.93
CA TYR A 63 11.94 -13.01 -0.42
C TYR A 63 10.65 -13.07 -1.23
N TYR A 64 10.21 -11.91 -1.70
CA TYR A 64 8.93 -11.77 -2.39
C TYR A 64 9.10 -11.70 -3.89
N GLN A 65 8.11 -12.15 -4.63
CA GLN A 65 8.06 -11.96 -6.07
C GLN A 65 8.27 -10.48 -6.40
N ARG A 66 9.07 -10.23 -7.44
CA ARG A 66 9.37 -8.88 -7.90
C ARG A 66 9.46 -8.83 -9.42
N GLN A 67 9.25 -7.64 -9.95
CA GLN A 67 9.22 -7.40 -11.39
C GLN A 67 10.61 -7.51 -12.03
N ALA A 68 11.65 -7.09 -11.33
CA ALA A 68 13.01 -7.06 -11.82
C ALA A 68 14.04 -7.32 -10.73
N GLY A 69 15.24 -7.65 -11.13
CA GLY A 69 16.40 -7.92 -10.27
C GLY A 69 16.61 -9.41 -9.99
N ALA A 70 17.84 -9.77 -9.70
CA ALA A 70 18.24 -11.14 -9.39
C ALA A 70 17.87 -11.50 -7.94
N TYR A 71 17.62 -12.79 -7.73
CA TYR A 71 17.48 -13.34 -6.38
C TYR A 71 18.77 -14.12 -6.01
N PRO A 72 19.06 -14.26 -4.73
CA PRO A 72 20.07 -15.22 -4.31
C PRO A 72 19.76 -16.64 -4.85
N PRO A 73 20.77 -17.47 -5.11
CA PRO A 73 20.55 -18.84 -5.53
C PRO A 73 19.64 -19.61 -4.56
N PHE A 74 18.82 -20.50 -5.09
CA PHE A 74 17.89 -21.36 -4.32
C PHE A 74 16.83 -20.62 -3.50
N THR A 75 16.55 -19.36 -3.80
CA THR A 75 15.54 -18.57 -3.10
C THR A 75 14.12 -19.08 -3.38
N ILE A 76 13.37 -19.37 -2.32
CA ILE A 76 11.93 -19.57 -2.39
C ILE A 76 11.26 -18.19 -2.42
N LYS A 77 10.48 -17.96 -3.47
CA LYS A 77 9.78 -16.68 -3.67
C LYS A 77 8.38 -16.75 -3.10
N ILE A 78 8.06 -15.86 -2.18
CA ILE A 78 6.74 -15.73 -1.60
C ILE A 78 5.88 -14.90 -2.56
N GLY A 79 4.69 -15.39 -2.86
CA GLY A 79 3.71 -14.72 -3.71
C GLY A 79 2.88 -13.68 -2.97
N SER A 80 2.01 -13.03 -3.74
CA SER A 80 0.95 -12.16 -3.24
C SER A 80 -0.08 -12.95 -2.43
N ILE A 81 -0.78 -12.28 -1.55
CA ILE A 81 -1.94 -12.82 -0.83
C ILE A 81 -3.27 -12.53 -1.56
N THR A 82 -3.22 -11.94 -2.75
CA THR A 82 -4.39 -11.65 -3.59
C THR A 82 -4.43 -12.56 -4.81
N ASP A 83 -5.63 -12.99 -5.20
CA ASP A 83 -5.90 -13.76 -6.42
C ASP A 83 -6.76 -12.98 -7.43
N HIS A 84 -7.03 -11.71 -7.14
CA HIS A 84 -7.85 -10.80 -7.92
C HIS A 84 -7.12 -9.48 -8.18
N GLY A 85 -7.70 -8.66 -9.03
CA GLY A 85 -7.29 -7.28 -9.25
C GLY A 85 -8.48 -6.35 -9.16
N HIS A 86 -8.23 -5.11 -8.76
CA HIS A 86 -9.20 -4.04 -8.89
C HIS A 86 -9.12 -3.41 -10.29
N GLN A 87 -10.09 -2.53 -10.60
CA GLN A 87 -10.11 -1.80 -11.87
C GLN A 87 -8.92 -0.85 -11.96
N LYS A 88 -8.40 -0.62 -13.15
CA LYS A 88 -7.28 0.32 -13.43
C LYS A 88 -6.39 0.61 -12.22
N THR A 89 -5.20 0.15 -12.18
CA THR A 89 -4.28 0.40 -11.07
C THR A 89 -3.15 1.30 -11.53
N ALA A 90 -2.72 2.28 -10.75
CA ALA A 90 -1.74 2.10 -9.70
C ALA A 90 -2.33 2.33 -8.29
N TYR A 91 -1.87 1.53 -7.36
CA TYR A 91 -2.20 1.64 -5.94
C TYR A 91 -1.26 2.60 -5.22
N CYS A 92 -1.81 3.39 -4.30
CA CYS A 92 -1.04 4.34 -3.49
C CYS A 92 -1.60 4.42 -2.08
N GLY A 93 -0.75 4.13 -1.12
CA GLY A 93 -1.12 4.14 0.28
C GLY A 93 -2.04 2.98 0.67
N ILE A 94 -1.91 2.57 1.90
CA ILE A 94 -2.66 1.47 2.49
C ILE A 94 -3.00 1.81 3.93
N ALA A 95 -4.17 1.42 4.39
CA ALA A 95 -4.55 1.45 5.78
C ALA A 95 -5.30 0.19 6.16
N TYR A 96 -4.95 -0.43 7.29
CA TYR A 96 -5.82 -1.37 7.96
C TYR A 96 -6.80 -0.56 8.82
N PHE A 97 -8.08 -0.76 8.60
CA PHE A 97 -9.11 0.01 9.26
C PHE A 97 -9.91 -0.85 10.22
N ASP A 98 -9.80 -0.57 11.49
CA ASP A 98 -10.48 -1.26 12.58
C ASP A 98 -11.04 -0.26 13.60
N SER A 99 -11.61 0.83 13.12
CA SER A 99 -12.16 1.87 13.97
C SER A 99 -13.63 1.61 14.29
N ASP A 100 -14.00 1.75 15.55
CA ASP A 100 -15.39 1.68 16.02
C ASP A 100 -16.22 2.93 15.68
N ALA A 101 -15.60 3.96 15.12
CA ALA A 101 -16.29 5.13 14.57
C ALA A 101 -17.19 4.78 13.38
N TYR A 102 -16.94 3.61 12.73
CA TYR A 102 -17.72 3.14 11.58
C TYR A 102 -18.50 1.86 11.92
N PRO A 103 -19.60 1.58 11.19
CA PRO A 103 -20.30 0.32 11.27
C PRO A 103 -19.38 -0.88 11.03
N GLU A 104 -19.67 -2.02 11.67
CA GLU A 104 -18.87 -3.24 11.62
C GLU A 104 -18.51 -3.71 10.22
N LYS A 105 -19.41 -3.52 9.25
CA LYS A 105 -19.17 -3.88 7.85
C LYS A 105 -17.96 -3.18 7.20
N TYR A 106 -17.45 -2.12 7.80
CA TYR A 106 -16.28 -1.38 7.30
C TYR A 106 -14.99 -1.68 8.08
N ARG A 107 -15.09 -2.43 9.18
CA ARG A 107 -13.95 -2.73 10.05
C ARG A 107 -13.19 -3.96 9.59
N GLU A 108 -11.97 -4.10 10.08
CA GLU A 108 -11.06 -5.22 9.75
C GLU A 108 -10.86 -5.38 8.25
N ARG A 109 -10.63 -4.25 7.58
CA ARG A 109 -10.44 -4.17 6.14
C ARG A 109 -9.14 -3.46 5.81
N ILE A 110 -8.58 -3.84 4.66
CA ILE A 110 -7.49 -3.11 4.01
C ILE A 110 -8.12 -2.12 3.02
N TYR A 111 -7.77 -0.86 3.18
CA TYR A 111 -8.17 0.25 2.31
C TYR A 111 -6.96 0.69 1.49
N VAL A 112 -7.07 0.66 0.18
CA VAL A 112 -5.98 0.97 -0.75
C VAL A 112 -6.41 2.08 -1.70
N GLY A 113 -5.61 3.14 -1.78
CA GLY A 113 -5.84 4.20 -2.75
C GLY A 113 -5.55 3.72 -4.17
N ASN A 114 -6.42 4.06 -5.11
CA ASN A 114 -6.25 3.74 -6.52
C ASN A 114 -6.28 5.04 -7.34
N ILE A 115 -5.09 5.52 -7.71
CA ILE A 115 -4.96 6.83 -8.38
C ILE A 115 -5.43 6.78 -9.84
N HIS A 116 -5.44 5.62 -10.49
CA HIS A 116 -5.96 5.48 -11.85
C HIS A 116 -7.46 5.23 -11.88
N GLY A 117 -8.00 4.63 -10.83
CA GLY A 117 -9.43 4.38 -10.67
C GLY A 117 -10.17 5.57 -10.05
N GLY A 118 -9.45 6.50 -9.42
CA GLY A 118 -10.06 7.59 -8.66
C GLY A 118 -10.94 7.08 -7.51
N CYS A 119 -10.47 6.05 -6.79
CA CYS A 119 -11.26 5.37 -5.78
C CYS A 119 -10.40 4.85 -4.62
N ILE A 120 -11.08 4.41 -3.56
CA ILE A 120 -10.50 3.62 -2.48
C ILE A 120 -11.03 2.20 -2.61
N ASN A 121 -10.16 1.29 -3.03
CA ASN A 121 -10.46 -0.13 -3.08
C ASN A 121 -10.41 -0.75 -1.69
N VAL A 122 -11.13 -1.86 -1.51
CA VAL A 122 -11.25 -2.56 -0.24
C VAL A 122 -10.94 -4.02 -0.40
N ASP A 123 -10.09 -4.53 0.47
CA ASP A 123 -9.79 -5.95 0.58
C ASP A 123 -10.06 -6.44 2.00
N ARG A 124 -10.63 -7.62 2.12
CA ARG A 124 -10.79 -8.32 3.38
C ARG A 124 -9.78 -9.45 3.50
N LEU A 125 -9.09 -9.47 4.63
CA LEU A 125 -8.14 -10.53 4.95
C LEU A 125 -8.88 -11.73 5.56
N TYR A 126 -8.57 -12.91 5.05
CA TYR A 126 -8.97 -14.20 5.60
C TYR A 126 -7.73 -14.99 5.96
N ARG A 127 -7.70 -15.55 7.16
CA ARG A 127 -6.58 -16.37 7.58
C ARG A 127 -6.47 -17.62 6.68
N ASP A 128 -5.27 -17.87 6.18
CA ASP A 128 -4.91 -19.05 5.39
C ASP A 128 -3.62 -19.67 5.95
N GLY A 129 -3.79 -20.59 6.90
CA GLY A 129 -2.67 -21.15 7.65
C GLY A 129 -1.87 -20.08 8.38
N ALA A 130 -0.58 -19.97 8.05
CA ALA A 130 0.32 -18.97 8.62
C ALA A 130 0.30 -17.60 7.90
N THR A 131 -0.53 -17.46 6.88
CA THR A 131 -0.65 -16.24 6.07
C THR A 131 -2.11 -15.84 5.89
N TYR A 132 -2.41 -15.07 4.87
CA TYR A 132 -3.73 -14.59 4.53
C TYR A 132 -4.05 -14.84 3.07
N LEU A 133 -5.35 -14.90 2.77
CA LEU A 133 -5.93 -14.67 1.46
C LEU A 133 -6.73 -13.37 1.54
N ALA A 134 -6.41 -12.39 0.71
CA ALA A 134 -7.18 -11.17 0.60
C ALA A 134 -8.21 -11.29 -0.53
N LYS A 135 -9.44 -10.84 -0.27
CA LYS A 135 -10.53 -10.85 -1.25
C LYS A 135 -11.10 -9.46 -1.41
N ALA A 136 -11.38 -9.10 -2.66
CA ALA A 136 -12.00 -7.83 -2.99
C ALA A 136 -13.38 -7.70 -2.36
N GLU A 137 -13.66 -6.52 -1.83
CA GLU A 137 -14.97 -6.06 -1.46
C GLU A 137 -15.37 -4.84 -2.33
N PRO A 138 -16.62 -4.37 -2.28
CA PRO A 138 -17.01 -3.15 -2.99
C PRO A 138 -16.15 -1.95 -2.56
N ASP A 139 -15.84 -1.09 -3.51
CA ASP A 139 -15.08 0.14 -3.24
C ASP A 139 -15.71 0.96 -2.12
N PHE A 140 -14.86 1.43 -1.21
CA PHE A 140 -15.33 2.29 -0.13
C PHE A 140 -15.74 3.67 -0.63
N LEU A 141 -14.98 4.20 -1.56
CA LEU A 141 -15.19 5.49 -2.18
C LEU A 141 -14.86 5.38 -3.66
N SER A 142 -15.75 5.88 -4.50
CA SER A 142 -15.49 6.14 -5.92
C SER A 142 -15.79 7.60 -6.18
N ALA A 143 -14.76 8.38 -6.48
CA ALA A 143 -14.94 9.80 -6.79
C ALA A 143 -15.43 9.96 -8.23
N ASN A 144 -16.43 10.83 -8.42
CA ASN A 144 -16.84 11.27 -9.75
C ASN A 144 -16.02 12.50 -10.17
N ASP A 145 -14.71 12.40 -9.97
CA ASP A 145 -13.74 13.48 -10.21
C ASP A 145 -12.46 12.85 -10.75
N VAL A 146 -12.12 13.14 -11.99
CA VAL A 146 -10.94 12.59 -12.67
C VAL A 146 -9.60 13.11 -12.12
N TRP A 147 -9.64 14.12 -11.29
CA TRP A 147 -8.46 14.70 -10.64
C TRP A 147 -8.20 14.09 -9.26
N PHE A 148 -9.15 13.29 -8.76
CA PHE A 148 -8.99 12.63 -7.47
C PHE A 148 -7.91 11.55 -7.51
N MET A 149 -6.85 11.73 -6.73
CA MET A 149 -5.72 10.81 -6.61
C MET A 149 -5.41 10.52 -5.15
N PRO A 150 -6.02 9.49 -4.57
CA PRO A 150 -5.79 9.12 -3.18
C PRO A 150 -4.38 8.52 -3.01
N VAL A 151 -3.47 9.28 -2.43
CA VAL A 151 -2.05 8.87 -2.31
C VAL A 151 -1.68 8.39 -0.92
N SER A 152 -2.47 8.65 0.10
CA SER A 152 -2.23 8.16 1.46
C SER A 152 -3.52 8.13 2.27
N GLN A 153 -3.70 7.08 3.07
CA GLN A 153 -4.83 6.92 3.97
C GLN A 153 -4.32 6.69 5.38
N LYS A 154 -4.96 7.33 6.36
CA LYS A 154 -4.64 7.15 7.77
C LYS A 154 -5.90 7.25 8.61
N VAL A 155 -5.96 6.46 9.68
CA VAL A 155 -6.99 6.59 10.70
C VAL A 155 -6.59 7.73 11.63
N GLY A 156 -7.48 8.71 11.79
CA GLY A 156 -7.29 9.84 12.69
C GLY A 156 -7.61 9.51 14.15
N PRO A 157 -7.29 10.42 15.06
CA PRO A 157 -7.55 10.21 16.50
C PRO A 157 -9.05 10.14 16.86
N ASP A 158 -9.91 10.61 15.98
CA ASP A 158 -11.37 10.53 16.06
C ASP A 158 -11.93 9.22 15.47
N GLY A 159 -11.04 8.32 15.00
CA GLY A 159 -11.41 7.06 14.37
C GLY A 159 -11.85 7.21 12.91
N CYS A 160 -11.83 8.40 12.32
CA CYS A 160 -12.21 8.62 10.94
C CYS A 160 -11.07 8.29 9.98
N LEU A 161 -11.40 7.88 8.76
CA LEU A 161 -10.44 7.68 7.69
C LEU A 161 -10.11 9.02 7.02
N TYR A 162 -8.87 9.43 7.09
CA TYR A 162 -8.34 10.60 6.42
C TYR A 162 -7.63 10.17 5.15
N ILE A 163 -7.93 10.83 4.04
CA ILE A 163 -7.37 10.56 2.73
C ILE A 163 -6.66 11.81 2.24
N LEU A 164 -5.38 11.67 1.92
CA LEU A 164 -4.64 12.72 1.23
C LEU A 164 -4.83 12.54 -0.27
N ASP A 165 -5.41 13.57 -0.89
CA ASP A 165 -5.63 13.65 -2.31
C ASP A 165 -4.54 14.51 -2.96
N TRP A 166 -3.81 13.95 -3.92
CA TRP A 166 -2.81 14.70 -4.68
C TRP A 166 -3.47 15.73 -5.61
N TYR A 167 -4.66 15.43 -6.08
CA TYR A 167 -5.51 16.26 -6.94
C TYR A 167 -4.77 16.77 -8.18
N ASP A 168 -4.58 15.91 -9.12
CA ASP A 168 -3.88 16.19 -10.36
C ASP A 168 -4.60 15.51 -11.54
N ARG A 169 -4.55 16.13 -12.70
CA ARG A 169 -5.13 15.55 -13.91
C ARG A 169 -4.31 14.40 -14.46
N TYR A 170 -3.02 14.47 -14.31
CA TYR A 170 -2.08 13.52 -14.89
C TYR A 170 -1.23 12.85 -13.81
N HIS A 171 -1.55 11.59 -13.52
CA HIS A 171 -0.69 10.78 -12.66
C HIS A 171 0.62 10.45 -13.40
N CYS A 172 1.73 10.56 -12.70
CA CYS A 172 3.07 10.35 -13.24
C CYS A 172 3.41 11.26 -14.45
N ALA A 173 2.62 12.30 -14.72
CA ALA A 173 2.95 13.26 -15.75
C ALA A 173 4.10 14.15 -15.27
N GLN A 174 5.18 14.10 -15.99
CA GLN A 174 6.40 14.86 -15.68
C GLN A 174 6.64 15.96 -16.71
N ASP A 175 5.70 16.17 -17.61
CA ASP A 175 5.84 17.11 -18.70
C ASP A 175 5.12 18.42 -18.38
N ALA A 176 5.85 19.39 -17.86
CA ALA A 176 5.36 20.73 -17.55
C ALA A 176 4.77 21.48 -18.76
N ALA A 177 5.07 21.04 -19.98
CA ALA A 177 4.45 21.60 -21.18
C ALA A 177 3.03 21.07 -21.42
N ARG A 178 2.72 19.88 -20.88
CA ARG A 178 1.39 19.27 -20.96
C ARG A 178 0.52 19.61 -19.78
N ASP A 179 1.15 19.86 -18.64
CA ASP A 179 0.46 20.23 -17.40
C ASP A 179 1.12 21.45 -16.78
N PRO A 180 0.79 22.66 -17.26
CA PRO A 180 1.33 23.90 -16.75
C PRO A 180 0.79 24.27 -15.37
N GLU A 181 -0.26 23.61 -14.89
CA GLU A 181 -0.84 23.86 -13.57
C GLU A 181 -0.19 22.98 -12.51
N PRO A 182 0.28 23.56 -11.40
CA PRO A 182 0.82 22.76 -10.33
C PRO A 182 -0.29 21.92 -9.67
N PRO A 183 0.00 20.69 -9.20
CA PRO A 183 -0.98 19.86 -8.54
C PRO A 183 -1.51 20.53 -7.27
N LEU A 184 -2.81 20.49 -7.10
CA LEU A 184 -3.50 20.96 -5.89
C LEU A 184 -3.62 19.80 -4.91
N ARG A 185 -3.02 19.94 -3.75
CA ARG A 185 -3.08 18.92 -2.68
C ARG A 185 -4.30 19.17 -1.81
N ARG A 186 -5.13 18.14 -1.64
CA ARG A 186 -6.32 18.21 -0.80
C ARG A 186 -6.28 17.13 0.28
N LEU A 187 -6.73 17.48 1.46
CA LEU A 187 -7.05 16.52 2.51
C LEU A 187 -8.56 16.30 2.51
N ILE A 188 -8.98 15.08 2.28
CA ILE A 188 -10.38 14.69 2.35
C ILE A 188 -10.59 13.99 3.70
N TRP A 189 -11.53 14.56 4.47
CA TRP A 189 -12.01 13.94 5.68
C TRP A 189 -13.32 13.23 5.38
N ILE A 190 -13.39 11.94 5.71
CA ILE A 190 -14.60 11.16 5.59
C ILE A 190 -15.12 10.95 7.01
N GLY A 191 -16.10 11.76 7.37
CA GLY A 191 -16.79 11.74 8.65
C GLY A 191 -17.71 10.52 8.82
N ARG A 192 -18.34 10.46 9.99
CA ARG A 192 -19.31 9.43 10.37
C ARG A 192 -20.57 9.48 9.52
#